data_8af7457051d6bca28269aa37d5bd07d2
#
_entry.id   8af7457051d6bca28269aa37d5bd07d2
#
_cell.length_a   1.000
_cell.length_b   1.000
_cell.length_c   1.000
_cell.angle_alpha   90.00
_cell.angle_beta   90.00
_cell.angle_gamma   90.00
#
_symmetry.space_group_name_H-M   'P 1'
#
loop_
_entity.id
_entity.type
_entity.pdbx_description
1 polymer ?
#
loop_
_entity_poly.entity_id
_entity_poly.type
_entity_poly.pdbx_seq_one_letter_code
_entity_poly.pdbx_strand_id
1 'polypeptide(L)'
;MSGSWKDITKETLRHYYCDKHMSDQQIGALFNVTRNQVSYKRRYYHITRKDTLPVYNEKIIAYIRILGFNRMMQDATKHRRINQLLHVPFHLLRHDHDYKDIHVSFFGSVIVLSTDHTSIESFDRVYRYVSLLTQSYLAYYGVLLRGAICIGHLYHDDQFVFGPAFAKAQSMEKNVARFPRVIIDAGDLHIGLKTHHAKDKNQIKDRFIFSDDGYYILDCFYNNKKQHNNLILQRAKGHLSSISVENQHDYEKIVWMKKELERPNPPKTRESY
;
A
#
# COMPACT_ATOMS: atom_id res chain seq x y z
N MET A 1 -16.96 -27.92 -14.45
CA MET A 1 -18.06 -28.06 -15.43
C MET A 1 -18.35 -26.65 -15.96
N SER A 2 -17.80 -26.28 -17.12
CA SER A 2 -18.10 -25.00 -17.77
C SER A 2 -19.35 -25.19 -18.64
N GLY A 3 -20.50 -24.79 -18.12
CA GLY A 3 -21.72 -24.70 -18.92
C GLY A 3 -21.51 -23.75 -20.10
N SER A 4 -22.21 -24.00 -21.21
CA SER A 4 -22.19 -23.12 -22.39
C SER A 4 -22.69 -21.71 -22.00
N TRP A 5 -22.06 -20.65 -22.52
CA TRP A 5 -22.55 -19.27 -22.32
C TRP A 5 -24.00 -19.08 -22.76
N LYS A 6 -24.45 -19.86 -23.73
CA LYS A 6 -25.85 -19.81 -24.25
C LYS A 6 -26.83 -20.18 -23.14
N ASP A 7 -26.47 -21.14 -22.29
CA ASP A 7 -27.34 -21.73 -21.27
C ASP A 7 -27.14 -21.12 -19.88
N ILE A 8 -26.33 -20.06 -19.78
CA ILE A 8 -26.08 -19.40 -18.49
C ILE A 8 -27.40 -18.81 -17.96
N THR A 9 -27.78 -19.23 -16.76
CA THR A 9 -28.98 -18.72 -16.08
C THR A 9 -28.73 -17.36 -15.44
N LYS A 10 -29.84 -16.68 -15.09
CA LYS A 10 -29.79 -15.42 -14.35
C LYS A 10 -29.07 -15.62 -13.00
N GLU A 11 -29.38 -16.71 -12.31
CA GLU A 11 -28.81 -17.04 -10.98
C GLU A 11 -27.30 -17.27 -11.09
N THR A 12 -26.87 -18.03 -12.09
CA THR A 12 -25.44 -18.28 -12.32
C THR A 12 -24.69 -17.00 -12.63
N LEU A 13 -25.23 -16.15 -13.50
CA LEU A 13 -24.59 -14.86 -13.85
C LEU A 13 -24.59 -13.92 -12.66
N ARG A 14 -25.68 -13.87 -11.88
CA ARG A 14 -25.74 -13.11 -10.62
C ARG A 14 -24.69 -13.60 -9.63
N HIS A 15 -24.54 -14.91 -9.45
CA HIS A 15 -23.54 -15.49 -8.56
C HIS A 15 -22.13 -15.00 -8.92
N TYR A 16 -21.71 -15.11 -10.18
CA TYR A 16 -20.38 -14.63 -10.57
C TYR A 16 -20.24 -13.11 -10.42
N TYR A 17 -21.26 -12.36 -10.83
CA TYR A 17 -21.18 -10.90 -10.84
C TYR A 17 -21.37 -10.26 -9.47
N CYS A 18 -22.38 -10.71 -8.70
CA CYS A 18 -22.72 -10.14 -7.40
C CYS A 18 -21.99 -10.82 -6.23
N ASP A 19 -22.03 -12.19 -6.16
CA ASP A 19 -21.52 -12.90 -4.99
C ASP A 19 -20.01 -13.13 -5.06
N LYS A 20 -19.48 -13.41 -6.26
CA LYS A 20 -18.04 -13.56 -6.50
C LYS A 20 -17.35 -12.25 -6.89
N HIS A 21 -18.10 -11.16 -7.01
CA HIS A 21 -17.60 -9.82 -7.37
C HIS A 21 -16.76 -9.75 -8.65
N MET A 22 -16.95 -10.71 -9.58
CA MET A 22 -16.19 -10.75 -10.82
C MET A 22 -16.60 -9.63 -11.78
N SER A 23 -15.63 -9.04 -12.46
CA SER A 23 -15.89 -8.09 -13.55
C SER A 23 -16.49 -8.79 -14.79
N ASP A 24 -17.19 -8.03 -15.62
CA ASP A 24 -17.71 -8.55 -16.90
C ASP A 24 -16.58 -9.16 -17.77
N GLN A 25 -15.35 -8.66 -17.66
CA GLN A 25 -14.17 -9.19 -18.36
C GLN A 25 -13.72 -10.56 -17.79
N GLN A 26 -13.67 -10.68 -16.46
CA GLN A 26 -13.31 -11.94 -15.79
C GLN A 26 -14.36 -13.04 -16.07
N ILE A 27 -15.65 -12.67 -16.02
CA ILE A 27 -16.73 -13.60 -16.39
C ILE A 27 -16.61 -13.98 -17.86
N GLY A 28 -16.32 -13.02 -18.73
CA GLY A 28 -16.11 -13.28 -20.16
C GLY A 28 -14.98 -14.30 -20.42
N ALA A 29 -13.88 -14.17 -19.68
CA ALA A 29 -12.76 -15.12 -19.76
C ALA A 29 -13.15 -16.55 -19.31
N LEU A 30 -13.99 -16.70 -18.29
CA LEU A 30 -14.46 -18.02 -17.82
C LEU A 30 -15.30 -18.75 -18.87
N PHE A 31 -16.12 -18.02 -19.63
CA PHE A 31 -17.06 -18.58 -20.59
C PHE A 31 -16.62 -18.41 -22.04
N ASN A 32 -15.40 -17.92 -22.27
CA ASN A 32 -14.83 -17.64 -23.59
C ASN A 32 -15.73 -16.72 -24.46
N VAL A 33 -16.19 -15.64 -23.83
CA VAL A 33 -17.02 -14.60 -24.47
C VAL A 33 -16.47 -13.20 -24.19
N THR A 34 -16.88 -12.22 -24.97
CA THR A 34 -16.43 -10.84 -24.82
C THR A 34 -17.08 -10.17 -23.59
N ARG A 35 -16.39 -9.17 -23.03
CA ARG A 35 -16.95 -8.30 -21.98
C ARG A 35 -18.32 -7.74 -22.37
N ASN A 36 -18.49 -7.35 -23.63
CA ASN A 36 -19.74 -6.75 -24.11
C ASN A 36 -20.89 -7.75 -24.09
N GLN A 37 -20.65 -9.03 -24.42
CA GLN A 37 -21.65 -10.08 -24.33
C GLN A 37 -22.11 -10.32 -22.88
N VAL A 38 -21.19 -10.30 -21.93
CA VAL A 38 -21.50 -10.41 -20.50
C VAL A 38 -22.32 -9.21 -20.05
N SER A 39 -21.86 -7.99 -20.35
CA SER A 39 -22.56 -6.74 -20.02
C SER A 39 -23.98 -6.69 -20.59
N TYR A 40 -24.15 -7.12 -21.84
CA TYR A 40 -25.46 -7.19 -22.47
C TYR A 40 -26.40 -8.17 -21.76
N LYS A 41 -25.95 -9.41 -21.52
CA LYS A 41 -26.77 -10.45 -20.85
C LYS A 41 -27.12 -10.06 -19.43
N ARG A 42 -26.19 -9.42 -18.71
CA ARG A 42 -26.41 -8.88 -17.37
C ARG A 42 -27.50 -7.79 -17.37
N ARG A 43 -27.46 -6.85 -18.32
CA ARG A 43 -28.51 -5.82 -18.47
C ARG A 43 -29.85 -6.44 -18.81
N TYR A 44 -29.87 -7.43 -19.70
CA TYR A 44 -31.08 -8.17 -20.06
C TYR A 44 -31.74 -8.83 -18.84
N TYR A 45 -30.93 -9.42 -17.95
CA TYR A 45 -31.42 -10.01 -16.68
C TYR A 45 -31.64 -9.00 -15.56
N HIS A 46 -31.45 -7.70 -15.80
CA HIS A 46 -31.50 -6.64 -14.78
C HIS A 46 -30.61 -6.92 -13.57
N ILE A 47 -29.43 -7.55 -13.79
CA ILE A 47 -28.45 -7.81 -12.74
C ILE A 47 -27.62 -6.53 -12.58
N THR A 48 -27.79 -5.88 -11.45
CA THR A 48 -27.01 -4.71 -11.01
C THR A 48 -26.36 -5.01 -9.67
N ARG A 49 -25.20 -4.42 -9.41
CA ARG A 49 -24.58 -4.52 -8.08
C ARG A 49 -25.33 -3.71 -7.00
N LYS A 50 -26.43 -3.05 -7.36
CA LYS A 50 -27.25 -2.26 -6.41
C LYS A 50 -27.81 -3.09 -5.26
N ASP A 51 -27.91 -4.43 -5.42
CA ASP A 51 -28.45 -5.33 -4.40
C ASP A 51 -27.36 -5.89 -3.45
N THR A 52 -26.08 -5.65 -3.76
CA THR A 52 -24.99 -5.94 -2.87
C THR A 52 -24.43 -4.59 -2.40
N LEU A 53 -24.90 -4.11 -1.26
CA LEU A 53 -24.19 -3.06 -0.54
C LEU A 53 -22.71 -3.50 -0.44
N PRO A 54 -21.74 -2.63 -0.75
CA PRO A 54 -20.35 -2.98 -0.60
C PRO A 54 -20.14 -3.39 0.86
N VAL A 55 -19.87 -4.69 1.05
CA VAL A 55 -19.62 -5.21 2.39
C VAL A 55 -18.23 -4.76 2.76
N TYR A 56 -18.13 -3.93 3.79
CA TYR A 56 -16.85 -3.63 4.40
C TYR A 56 -16.29 -4.89 5.02
N ASN A 57 -15.11 -5.29 4.57
CA ASN A 57 -14.33 -6.31 5.25
C ASN A 57 -13.24 -5.65 6.09
N GLU A 58 -12.84 -6.31 7.15
CA GLU A 58 -11.68 -5.87 7.89
C GLU A 58 -10.43 -6.13 7.05
N LYS A 59 -9.72 -5.07 6.71
CA LYS A 59 -8.54 -5.09 5.84
C LYS A 59 -7.39 -4.29 6.47
N ILE A 60 -6.19 -4.56 6.00
CA ILE A 60 -5.03 -3.70 6.27
C ILE A 60 -4.91 -2.75 5.09
N ILE A 61 -4.81 -1.47 5.38
CA ILE A 61 -4.62 -0.42 4.38
C ILE A 61 -3.34 0.37 4.67
N ALA A 62 -2.59 0.71 3.62
CA ALA A 62 -1.56 1.74 3.66
C ALA A 62 -1.93 2.87 2.69
N TYR A 63 -2.04 4.08 3.22
CA TYR A 63 -2.28 5.32 2.47
C TYR A 63 -0.97 6.07 2.36
N ILE A 64 -0.37 6.12 1.18
CA ILE A 64 0.99 6.62 0.95
C ILE A 64 0.96 7.79 -0.03
N ARG A 65 1.50 8.93 0.37
CA ARG A 65 1.61 10.13 -0.46
C ARG A 65 3.03 10.29 -1.02
N ILE A 66 3.09 10.57 -2.31
CA ILE A 66 4.32 10.94 -3.01
C ILE A 66 4.56 12.44 -2.80
N LEU A 67 5.61 12.79 -2.06
CA LEU A 67 5.92 14.19 -1.76
C LEU A 67 6.46 14.90 -3.00
N GLY A 68 6.01 16.14 -3.22
CA GLY A 68 6.40 16.96 -4.38
C GLY A 68 5.73 16.55 -5.70
N PHE A 69 4.85 15.54 -5.72
CA PHE A 69 4.22 15.04 -6.95
C PHE A 69 3.40 16.11 -7.68
N ASN A 70 2.61 16.91 -6.97
CA ASN A 70 1.80 17.98 -7.56
C ASN A 70 2.68 19.03 -8.28
N ARG A 71 3.86 19.33 -7.72
CA ARG A 71 4.83 20.22 -8.36
C ARG A 71 5.42 19.58 -9.62
N MET A 72 5.72 18.29 -9.58
CA MET A 72 6.17 17.55 -10.77
C MET A 72 5.11 17.56 -11.89
N MET A 73 3.82 17.45 -11.56
CA MET A 73 2.74 17.49 -12.56
C MET A 73 2.61 18.83 -13.28
N GLN A 74 3.00 19.93 -12.63
CA GLN A 74 2.98 21.29 -13.25
C GLN A 74 4.16 21.53 -14.19
N ASP A 75 5.19 20.67 -14.15
CA ASP A 75 6.38 20.76 -14.98
C ASP A 75 6.30 19.75 -16.14
N ALA A 76 6.02 20.25 -17.35
CA ALA A 76 5.91 19.42 -18.56
C ALA A 76 7.18 18.59 -18.85
N THR A 77 8.35 19.00 -18.37
CA THR A 77 9.60 18.25 -18.55
C THR A 77 9.66 16.98 -17.69
N LYS A 78 8.80 16.84 -16.70
CA LYS A 78 8.79 15.73 -15.73
C LYS A 78 7.87 14.56 -16.12
N HIS A 79 7.17 14.59 -17.25
CA HIS A 79 6.22 13.55 -17.65
C HIS A 79 6.82 12.13 -17.64
N ARG A 80 8.04 11.98 -18.18
CA ARG A 80 8.74 10.68 -18.17
C ARG A 80 8.99 10.19 -16.75
N ARG A 81 9.42 11.09 -15.86
CA ARG A 81 9.68 10.76 -14.44
C ARG A 81 8.40 10.40 -13.72
N ILE A 82 7.31 11.13 -13.95
CA ILE A 82 5.98 10.80 -13.39
C ILE A 82 5.56 9.40 -13.81
N ASN A 83 5.64 9.09 -15.11
CA ASN A 83 5.31 7.76 -15.63
C ASN A 83 6.14 6.66 -14.94
N GLN A 84 7.45 6.85 -14.78
CA GLN A 84 8.31 5.90 -14.07
C GLN A 84 7.85 5.70 -12.62
N LEU A 85 7.55 6.78 -11.88
CA LEU A 85 7.07 6.70 -10.50
C LEU A 85 5.75 5.93 -10.38
N LEU A 86 4.80 6.16 -11.29
CA LEU A 86 3.51 5.47 -11.29
C LEU A 86 3.63 3.96 -11.55
N HIS A 87 4.68 3.52 -12.24
CA HIS A 87 4.91 2.11 -12.52
C HIS A 87 5.63 1.35 -11.40
N VAL A 88 6.31 2.03 -10.47
CA VAL A 88 7.07 1.38 -9.39
C VAL A 88 6.24 0.39 -8.57
N PRO A 89 5.03 0.74 -8.08
CA PRO A 89 4.24 -0.22 -7.29
C PRO A 89 3.87 -1.47 -8.07
N PHE A 90 3.42 -1.32 -9.31
CA PHE A 90 3.05 -2.47 -10.13
C PHE A 90 4.26 -3.33 -10.53
N HIS A 91 5.42 -2.72 -10.70
CA HIS A 91 6.66 -3.44 -10.95
C HIS A 91 7.04 -4.31 -9.75
N LEU A 92 6.95 -3.78 -8.53
CA LEU A 92 7.22 -4.53 -7.31
C LEU A 92 6.26 -5.71 -7.15
N LEU A 93 4.96 -5.55 -7.45
CA LEU A 93 3.97 -6.63 -7.40
C LEU A 93 4.26 -7.77 -8.39
N ARG A 94 4.80 -7.45 -9.57
CA ARG A 94 5.05 -8.46 -10.61
C ARG A 94 6.27 -9.32 -10.33
N HIS A 95 7.25 -8.78 -9.62
CA HIS A 95 8.53 -9.44 -9.39
C HIS A 95 8.58 -10.28 -8.11
N ASP A 96 7.55 -10.18 -7.26
CA ASP A 96 7.51 -10.92 -6.02
C ASP A 96 6.11 -11.50 -5.80
N HIS A 97 6.03 -12.83 -5.87
CA HIS A 97 4.79 -13.59 -5.68
C HIS A 97 4.21 -13.43 -4.26
N ASP A 98 5.02 -12.98 -3.31
CA ASP A 98 4.57 -12.74 -1.93
C ASP A 98 3.55 -11.59 -1.82
N TYR A 99 3.45 -10.72 -2.83
CA TYR A 99 2.56 -9.55 -2.82
C TYR A 99 1.31 -9.68 -3.68
N LYS A 100 1.00 -10.87 -4.20
CA LYS A 100 -0.14 -11.13 -5.11
C LYS A 100 -1.51 -10.71 -4.54
N ASP A 101 -1.66 -10.69 -3.21
CA ASP A 101 -2.91 -10.36 -2.53
C ASP A 101 -2.99 -8.85 -2.15
N ILE A 102 -2.03 -8.04 -2.61
CA ILE A 102 -2.05 -6.60 -2.39
C ILE A 102 -2.77 -5.92 -3.56
N HIS A 103 -3.87 -5.23 -3.25
CA HIS A 103 -4.53 -4.32 -4.18
C HIS A 103 -3.84 -2.97 -4.15
N VAL A 104 -3.66 -2.36 -5.33
CA VAL A 104 -3.01 -1.05 -5.49
C VAL A 104 -3.89 -0.13 -6.30
N SER A 105 -4.19 1.04 -5.76
CA SER A 105 -4.87 2.13 -6.47
C SER A 105 -4.10 3.43 -6.39
N PHE A 106 -4.25 4.27 -7.41
CA PHE A 106 -3.66 5.60 -7.47
C PHE A 106 -4.74 6.69 -7.51
N PHE A 107 -4.54 7.75 -6.68
CA PHE A 107 -5.37 8.95 -6.68
C PHE A 107 -4.46 10.18 -6.68
N GLY A 108 -4.16 10.70 -7.87
CA GLY A 108 -3.24 11.84 -8.00
C GLY A 108 -1.86 11.52 -7.41
N SER A 109 -1.51 12.14 -6.28
CA SER A 109 -0.23 11.93 -5.58
C SER A 109 -0.26 10.82 -4.54
N VAL A 110 -1.33 10.03 -4.47
CA VAL A 110 -1.55 9.05 -3.41
C VAL A 110 -1.58 7.64 -3.99
N ILE A 111 -0.85 6.74 -3.34
CA ILE A 111 -0.89 5.30 -3.55
C ILE A 111 -1.69 4.71 -2.40
N VAL A 112 -2.72 3.94 -2.69
CA VAL A 112 -3.46 3.17 -1.69
C VAL A 112 -3.18 1.70 -1.90
N LEU A 113 -2.76 1.04 -0.84
CA LEU A 113 -2.49 -0.40 -0.80
C LEU A 113 -3.47 -1.03 0.17
N SER A 114 -4.02 -2.19 -0.16
CA SER A 114 -4.75 -2.99 0.83
C SER A 114 -4.61 -4.50 0.58
N THR A 115 -4.92 -5.26 1.62
CA THR A 115 -5.01 -6.72 1.56
C THR A 115 -6.46 -7.16 1.75
N ASP A 116 -6.81 -8.37 1.28
CA ASP A 116 -8.16 -8.93 1.47
C ASP A 116 -8.39 -9.52 2.86
N HIS A 117 -7.33 -9.74 3.64
CA HIS A 117 -7.39 -10.39 4.94
C HIS A 117 -6.52 -9.69 5.97
N THR A 118 -6.89 -9.81 7.25
CA THR A 118 -6.10 -9.36 8.41
C THR A 118 -5.26 -10.49 9.01
N SER A 119 -4.76 -11.41 8.17
CA SER A 119 -3.88 -12.48 8.64
C SER A 119 -2.49 -11.95 9.02
N ILE A 120 -1.74 -12.77 9.76
CA ILE A 120 -0.32 -12.57 10.10
C ILE A 120 0.51 -12.18 8.88
N GLU A 121 0.36 -12.98 7.85
CA GLU A 121 1.09 -12.83 6.60
C GLU A 121 0.71 -11.55 5.87
N SER A 122 -0.56 -11.14 5.95
CA SER A 122 -1.04 -9.91 5.32
C SER A 122 -0.41 -8.67 5.95
N PHE A 123 -0.28 -8.61 7.27
CA PHE A 123 0.39 -7.50 7.94
C PHE A 123 1.88 -7.44 7.59
N ASP A 124 2.55 -8.61 7.59
CA ASP A 124 3.96 -8.73 7.21
C ASP A 124 4.18 -8.27 5.75
N ARG A 125 3.31 -8.69 4.83
CA ARG A 125 3.37 -8.27 3.41
C ARG A 125 3.18 -6.78 3.25
N VAL A 126 2.20 -6.16 3.91
CA VAL A 126 1.94 -4.72 3.77
C VAL A 126 3.13 -3.90 4.24
N TYR A 127 3.65 -4.11 5.46
CA TYR A 127 4.75 -3.27 5.92
C TYR A 127 6.05 -3.51 5.14
N ARG A 128 6.31 -4.75 4.70
CA ARG A 128 7.47 -5.04 3.82
C ARG A 128 7.32 -4.37 2.47
N TYR A 129 6.14 -4.46 1.87
CA TYR A 129 5.88 -3.79 0.59
C TYR A 129 6.00 -2.28 0.69
N VAL A 130 5.45 -1.66 1.74
CA VAL A 130 5.61 -0.23 2.04
C VAL A 130 7.09 0.14 2.22
N SER A 131 7.87 -0.72 2.88
CA SER A 131 9.31 -0.52 3.04
C SER A 131 10.04 -0.56 1.69
N LEU A 132 9.78 -1.57 0.85
CA LEU A 132 10.35 -1.68 -0.50
C LEU A 132 9.96 -0.49 -1.38
N LEU A 133 8.70 -0.06 -1.30
CA LEU A 133 8.21 1.10 -2.02
C LEU A 133 8.98 2.37 -1.62
N THR A 134 9.11 2.62 -0.31
CA THR A 134 9.83 3.78 0.24
C THR A 134 11.31 3.76 -0.17
N GLN A 135 11.95 2.60 -0.07
CA GLN A 135 13.33 2.40 -0.51
C GLN A 135 13.50 2.68 -2.01
N SER A 136 12.60 2.14 -2.83
CA SER A 136 12.66 2.29 -4.29
C SER A 136 12.48 3.74 -4.71
N TYR A 137 11.50 4.44 -4.14
CA TYR A 137 11.28 5.85 -4.46
C TYR A 137 12.46 6.74 -4.06
N LEU A 138 13.04 6.51 -2.89
CA LEU A 138 14.18 7.31 -2.43
C LEU A 138 15.47 6.93 -3.15
N ALA A 139 15.81 5.63 -3.20
CA ALA A 139 17.11 5.18 -3.71
C ALA A 139 17.28 5.26 -5.23
N TYR A 140 16.19 5.19 -6.00
CA TYR A 140 16.26 5.25 -7.46
C TYR A 140 15.75 6.55 -8.07
N TYR A 141 14.87 7.25 -7.35
CA TYR A 141 14.22 8.45 -7.88
C TYR A 141 14.44 9.70 -7.03
N GLY A 142 15.04 9.60 -5.85
CA GLY A 142 15.21 10.74 -4.95
C GLY A 142 13.88 11.34 -4.50
N VAL A 143 12.82 10.53 -4.39
CA VAL A 143 11.48 10.96 -4.03
C VAL A 143 11.12 10.44 -2.65
N LEU A 144 10.61 11.32 -1.80
CA LEU A 144 10.20 11.03 -0.45
C LEU A 144 8.72 10.62 -0.42
N LEU A 145 8.42 9.65 0.41
CA LEU A 145 7.06 9.21 0.71
C LEU A 145 6.69 9.53 2.15
N ARG A 146 5.40 9.71 2.41
CA ARG A 146 4.84 9.72 3.76
C ARG A 146 3.49 9.02 3.76
N GLY A 147 3.04 8.52 4.92
CA GLY A 147 1.79 7.80 4.93
C GLY A 147 1.38 7.27 6.29
N ALA A 148 0.30 6.47 6.26
CA ALA A 148 -0.19 5.76 7.43
C ALA A 148 -0.63 4.35 7.05
N ILE A 149 -0.43 3.41 7.97
CA ILE A 149 -0.98 2.06 7.92
C ILE A 149 -2.11 1.99 8.94
N CYS A 150 -3.27 1.46 8.54
CA CYS A 150 -4.41 1.25 9.42
C CYS A 150 -5.02 -0.14 9.21
N ILE A 151 -5.73 -0.62 10.23
CA ILE A 151 -6.52 -1.85 10.17
C ILE A 151 -7.98 -1.49 10.45
N GLY A 152 -8.91 -2.01 9.65
CA GLY A 152 -10.33 -1.79 9.86
C GLY A 152 -11.17 -1.99 8.61
N HIS A 153 -12.44 -1.61 8.71
CA HIS A 153 -13.41 -1.79 7.65
C HIS A 153 -13.10 -0.97 6.41
N LEU A 154 -12.94 -1.65 5.28
CA LEU A 154 -12.57 -1.09 3.99
C LEU A 154 -13.26 -1.84 2.86
N TYR A 155 -13.73 -1.11 1.85
CA TYR A 155 -14.00 -1.61 0.51
C TYR A 155 -12.87 -1.14 -0.41
N HIS A 156 -12.26 -2.06 -1.14
CA HIS A 156 -11.25 -1.75 -2.14
C HIS A 156 -11.29 -2.79 -3.27
N ASP A 157 -11.58 -2.32 -4.48
CA ASP A 157 -11.54 -3.09 -5.71
C ASP A 157 -10.82 -2.29 -6.82
N ASP A 158 -10.89 -2.77 -8.06
CA ASP A 158 -10.22 -2.13 -9.21
C ASP A 158 -10.77 -0.72 -9.54
N GLN A 159 -11.93 -0.34 -9.02
CA GLN A 159 -12.63 0.91 -9.35
C GLN A 159 -12.75 1.86 -8.16
N PHE A 160 -12.95 1.34 -6.96
CA PHE A 160 -13.28 2.14 -5.79
C PHE A 160 -12.47 1.72 -4.57
N VAL A 161 -12.11 2.74 -3.76
CA VAL A 161 -11.63 2.54 -2.40
C VAL A 161 -12.34 3.52 -1.47
N PHE A 162 -12.98 3.02 -0.43
CA PHE A 162 -13.65 3.83 0.59
C PHE A 162 -13.90 3.00 1.86
N GLY A 163 -14.18 3.68 2.95
CA GLY A 163 -14.51 3.07 4.23
C GLY A 163 -13.83 3.76 5.40
N PRO A 164 -14.20 3.38 6.65
CA PRO A 164 -13.64 3.98 7.86
C PRO A 164 -12.10 3.90 7.93
N ALA A 165 -11.50 2.76 7.55
CA ALA A 165 -10.05 2.59 7.56
C ALA A 165 -9.35 3.52 6.56
N PHE A 166 -9.95 3.77 5.38
CA PHE A 166 -9.43 4.74 4.41
C PHE A 166 -9.45 6.16 4.99
N ALA A 167 -10.58 6.58 5.57
CA ALA A 167 -10.71 7.91 6.18
C ALA A 167 -9.72 8.11 7.34
N LYS A 168 -9.53 7.08 8.19
CA LYS A 168 -8.56 7.07 9.28
C LYS A 168 -7.13 7.24 8.75
N ALA A 169 -6.73 6.42 7.78
CA ALA A 169 -5.37 6.46 7.20
C ALA A 169 -5.08 7.82 6.52
N GLN A 170 -6.04 8.36 5.77
CA GLN A 170 -5.95 9.69 5.17
C GLN A 170 -5.79 10.79 6.23
N SER A 171 -6.58 10.74 7.30
CA SER A 171 -6.51 11.69 8.41
C SER A 171 -5.15 11.64 9.12
N MET A 172 -4.64 10.44 9.40
CA MET A 172 -3.33 10.24 10.01
C MET A 172 -2.20 10.78 9.12
N GLU A 173 -2.25 10.48 7.80
CA GLU A 173 -1.25 11.01 6.85
C GLU A 173 -1.26 12.53 6.83
N LYS A 174 -2.43 13.14 6.76
CA LYS A 174 -2.59 14.59 6.63
C LYS A 174 -2.20 15.34 7.91
N ASN A 175 -2.66 14.85 9.06
CA ASN A 175 -2.61 15.62 10.32
C ASN A 175 -1.42 15.24 11.20
N VAL A 176 -0.90 14.01 11.08
CA VAL A 176 0.15 13.47 11.98
C VAL A 176 1.47 13.23 11.25
N ALA A 177 1.44 12.57 10.09
CA ALA A 177 2.66 12.22 9.35
C ALA A 177 3.29 13.44 8.66
N ARG A 178 3.70 14.46 9.42
CA ARG A 178 4.24 15.73 8.88
C ARG A 178 5.56 15.55 8.14
N PHE A 179 6.36 14.58 8.54
CA PHE A 179 7.67 14.24 7.95
C PHE A 179 7.54 13.07 6.95
N PRO A 180 8.59 12.77 6.16
CA PRO A 180 8.59 11.63 5.23
C PRO A 180 8.69 10.30 5.97
N ARG A 181 7.63 9.93 6.67
CA ARG A 181 7.50 8.73 7.50
C ARG A 181 6.17 8.03 7.24
N VAL A 182 6.15 6.72 7.47
CA VAL A 182 4.92 5.93 7.50
C VAL A 182 4.63 5.56 8.94
N ILE A 183 3.43 5.95 9.40
CA ILE A 183 3.01 5.78 10.79
C ILE A 183 1.91 4.74 10.93
N ILE A 184 1.81 4.16 12.11
CA ILE A 184 0.71 3.30 12.55
C ILE A 184 0.39 3.63 14.01
N ASP A 185 -0.88 3.62 14.41
CA ASP A 185 -1.22 3.79 15.82
C ASP A 185 -0.99 2.50 16.64
N ALA A 186 -0.95 2.65 17.96
CA ALA A 186 -0.67 1.54 18.85
C ALA A 186 -1.72 0.42 18.79
N GLY A 187 -2.99 0.78 18.56
CA GLY A 187 -4.09 -0.18 18.46
C GLY A 187 -3.95 -1.05 17.21
N ASP A 188 -3.76 -0.44 16.05
CA ASP A 188 -3.59 -1.15 14.78
C ASP A 188 -2.31 -1.99 14.77
N LEU A 189 -1.20 -1.47 15.32
CA LEU A 189 0.03 -2.25 15.47
C LEU A 189 -0.18 -3.47 16.38
N HIS A 190 -0.90 -3.30 17.50
CA HIS A 190 -1.23 -4.41 18.38
C HIS A 190 -2.08 -5.48 17.67
N ILE A 191 -3.09 -5.08 16.88
CA ILE A 191 -3.90 -5.99 16.09
C ILE A 191 -3.01 -6.75 15.07
N GLY A 192 -2.18 -6.04 14.32
CA GLY A 192 -1.26 -6.64 13.35
C GLY A 192 -0.28 -7.64 13.98
N LEU A 193 0.14 -7.39 15.23
CA LEU A 193 1.06 -8.27 15.96
C LEU A 193 0.36 -9.43 16.69
N LYS A 194 -0.94 -9.35 16.97
CA LYS A 194 -1.68 -10.42 17.72
C LYS A 194 -1.56 -11.78 17.10
N THR A 195 -1.52 -11.82 15.80
CA THR A 195 -1.56 -13.02 14.99
C THR A 195 -0.20 -13.73 14.86
N HIS A 196 0.91 -13.11 15.29
CA HIS A 196 2.26 -13.67 15.17
C HIS A 196 2.65 -14.50 16.41
N HIS A 197 3.50 -15.51 16.23
CA HIS A 197 4.15 -16.21 17.34
C HIS A 197 5.06 -15.22 18.13
N ALA A 198 5.25 -15.46 19.41
CA ALA A 198 5.95 -14.53 20.31
C ALA A 198 7.35 -14.10 19.78
N LYS A 199 8.09 -15.05 19.18
CA LYS A 199 9.43 -14.79 18.61
C LYS A 199 9.39 -13.85 17.41
N ASP A 200 8.39 -14.03 16.53
CA ASP A 200 8.21 -13.22 15.33
C ASP A 200 7.70 -11.82 15.68
N LYS A 201 6.85 -11.70 16.71
CA LYS A 201 6.35 -10.41 17.21
C LYS A 201 7.46 -9.44 17.54
N ASN A 202 8.47 -9.89 18.25
CA ASN A 202 9.60 -9.04 18.65
C ASN A 202 10.40 -8.58 17.43
N GLN A 203 10.66 -9.49 16.47
CA GLN A 203 11.38 -9.14 15.23
C GLN A 203 10.61 -8.13 14.35
N ILE A 204 9.27 -8.22 14.34
CA ILE A 204 8.43 -7.28 13.60
C ILE A 204 8.35 -5.96 14.36
N LYS A 205 8.15 -6.01 15.69
CA LYS A 205 8.07 -4.82 16.54
C LYS A 205 9.32 -3.95 16.44
N ASP A 206 10.51 -4.56 16.35
CA ASP A 206 11.79 -3.86 16.18
C ASP A 206 11.85 -2.96 14.94
N ARG A 207 10.96 -3.17 13.97
CA ARG A 207 10.84 -2.34 12.75
C ARG A 207 9.99 -1.10 12.95
N PHE A 208 9.30 -1.01 14.09
CA PHE A 208 8.42 0.10 14.42
C PHE A 208 8.99 0.86 15.61
N ILE A 209 9.27 2.14 15.40
CA ILE A 209 9.90 3.02 16.37
C ILE A 209 8.82 3.89 17.01
N PHE A 210 8.67 3.85 18.31
CA PHE A 210 7.74 4.73 19.02
C PHE A 210 8.22 6.17 18.97
N SER A 211 7.32 7.08 18.59
CA SER A 211 7.60 8.52 18.47
C SER A 211 6.90 9.29 19.56
N ASP A 212 7.44 10.46 19.90
CA ASP A 212 6.94 11.35 20.97
C ASP A 212 5.50 11.84 20.73
N ASP A 213 5.01 11.76 19.50
CA ASP A 213 3.62 12.09 19.15
C ASP A 213 2.61 10.94 19.37
N GLY A 214 3.04 9.83 19.97
CA GLY A 214 2.20 8.69 20.32
C GLY A 214 1.96 7.66 19.23
N TYR A 215 2.62 7.81 18.08
CA TYR A 215 2.52 6.88 16.96
C TYR A 215 3.80 6.06 16.79
N TYR A 216 3.68 4.92 16.14
CA TYR A 216 4.83 4.14 15.72
C TYR A 216 5.22 4.50 14.29
N ILE A 217 6.51 4.64 14.03
CA ILE A 217 7.10 4.91 12.72
C ILE A 217 7.66 3.61 12.16
N LEU A 218 7.28 3.21 10.96
CA LEU A 218 7.88 2.09 10.25
C LEU A 218 9.30 2.48 9.79
N ASP A 219 10.32 1.80 10.31
CA ASP A 219 11.69 1.91 9.81
C ASP A 219 11.84 1.15 8.48
N CYS A 220 11.54 1.85 7.39
CA CYS A 220 11.58 1.27 6.06
C CYS A 220 12.99 0.79 5.65
N PHE A 221 14.05 1.23 6.31
CA PHE A 221 15.45 0.86 6.02
C PHE A 221 16.07 -0.08 7.07
N TYR A 222 15.26 -0.62 7.97
CA TYR A 222 15.74 -1.48 9.07
C TYR A 222 16.70 -2.60 8.63
N ASN A 223 16.36 -3.35 7.59
CA ASN A 223 17.22 -4.42 7.08
C ASN A 223 18.47 -3.89 6.37
N ASN A 224 18.35 -2.75 5.69
CA ASN A 224 19.46 -2.14 4.97
C ASN A 224 20.53 -1.61 5.92
N LYS A 225 20.12 -1.09 7.07
CA LYS A 225 21.03 -0.61 8.13
C LYS A 225 21.83 -1.74 8.80
N LYS A 226 21.33 -2.99 8.74
CA LYS A 226 22.04 -4.17 9.29
C LYS A 226 23.16 -4.67 8.39
N GLN A 227 23.18 -4.27 7.12
CA GLN A 227 24.13 -4.74 6.12
C GLN A 227 25.25 -3.70 5.97
N HIS A 228 26.48 -4.14 6.13
CA HIS A 228 27.63 -3.30 5.86
C HIS A 228 27.67 -2.96 4.34
N ASN A 229 27.88 -1.68 3.99
CA ASN A 229 27.95 -1.19 2.60
C ASN A 229 26.67 -1.47 1.75
N ASN A 230 25.48 -1.38 2.34
CA ASN A 230 24.24 -1.57 1.62
C ASN A 230 24.04 -0.52 0.53
N LEU A 231 23.95 -0.97 -0.74
CA LEU A 231 23.86 -0.11 -1.92
C LEU A 231 22.58 0.76 -1.92
N ILE A 232 21.45 0.21 -1.47
CA ILE A 232 20.17 0.95 -1.40
C ILE A 232 20.30 2.11 -0.42
N LEU A 233 20.90 1.87 0.74
CA LEU A 233 21.13 2.91 1.74
C LEU A 233 22.10 3.99 1.24
N GLN A 234 23.16 3.60 0.55
CA GLN A 234 24.13 4.55 -0.06
C GLN A 234 23.45 5.42 -1.11
N ARG A 235 22.66 4.84 -2.03
CA ARG A 235 21.90 5.59 -3.04
C ARG A 235 20.88 6.54 -2.40
N ALA A 236 20.14 6.08 -1.39
CA ALA A 236 19.20 6.90 -0.66
C ALA A 236 19.89 8.15 -0.05
N LYS A 237 21.03 7.96 0.62
CA LYS A 237 21.84 9.05 1.18
C LYS A 237 22.37 9.99 0.09
N GLY A 238 22.85 9.45 -1.02
CA GLY A 238 23.31 10.22 -2.17
C GLY A 238 22.22 11.13 -2.75
N HIS A 239 21.02 10.59 -2.97
CA HIS A 239 19.88 11.39 -3.44
C HIS A 239 19.49 12.48 -2.46
N LEU A 240 19.42 12.18 -1.14
CA LEU A 240 19.10 13.21 -0.13
C LEU A 240 20.11 14.36 -0.10
N SER A 241 21.35 14.10 -0.47
CA SER A 241 22.39 15.15 -0.55
C SER A 241 22.29 15.99 -1.81
N SER A 242 21.64 15.48 -2.86
CA SER A 242 21.47 16.15 -4.16
C SER A 242 20.11 16.81 -4.38
N ILE A 243 19.13 16.63 -3.46
CA ILE A 243 17.83 17.29 -3.56
C ILE A 243 18.01 18.79 -3.35
N SER A 244 17.60 19.59 -4.34
CA SER A 244 17.53 21.03 -4.19
C SER A 244 16.45 21.41 -3.18
N VAL A 245 16.80 22.33 -2.29
CA VAL A 245 15.90 22.85 -1.26
C VAL A 245 15.31 24.17 -1.76
N GLU A 246 14.01 24.21 -1.99
CA GLU A 246 13.35 25.43 -2.46
C GLU A 246 12.77 26.27 -1.32
N ASN A 247 12.49 25.63 -0.17
CA ASN A 247 11.93 26.29 0.99
C ASN A 247 12.27 25.55 2.30
N GLN A 248 12.05 26.24 3.43
CA GLN A 248 12.34 25.72 4.78
C GLN A 248 11.64 24.37 5.05
N HIS A 249 10.40 24.21 4.61
CA HIS A 249 9.63 22.99 4.85
C HIS A 249 10.21 21.75 4.12
N ASP A 250 10.73 21.94 2.90
CA ASP A 250 11.41 20.85 2.18
C ASP A 250 12.76 20.55 2.82
N TYR A 251 13.48 21.55 3.33
CA TYR A 251 14.72 21.39 4.10
C TYR A 251 14.48 20.51 5.34
N GLU A 252 13.48 20.81 6.14
CA GLU A 252 13.15 20.06 7.36
C GLU A 252 12.86 18.59 7.08
N LYS A 253 12.15 18.29 5.98
CA LYS A 253 11.89 16.90 5.55
C LYS A 253 13.17 16.15 5.20
N ILE A 254 14.07 16.80 4.48
CA ILE A 254 15.36 16.20 4.09
C ILE A 254 16.24 15.96 5.31
N VAL A 255 16.34 16.93 6.21
CA VAL A 255 17.10 16.81 7.46
C VAL A 255 16.54 15.68 8.33
N TRP A 256 15.20 15.62 8.45
CA TRP A 256 14.55 14.54 9.18
C TRP A 256 14.90 13.17 8.59
N MET A 257 14.79 13.01 7.26
CA MET A 257 15.07 11.73 6.60
C MET A 257 16.54 11.33 6.71
N LYS A 258 17.48 12.29 6.65
CA LYS A 258 18.91 12.02 6.88
C LYS A 258 19.14 11.42 8.27
N LYS A 259 18.54 12.01 9.31
CA LYS A 259 18.61 11.49 10.69
C LYS A 259 18.04 10.08 10.79
N GLU A 260 16.91 9.80 10.11
CA GLU A 260 16.32 8.47 10.10
C GLU A 260 17.21 7.42 9.44
N LEU A 261 17.87 7.74 8.33
CA LEU A 261 18.81 6.82 7.67
C LEU A 261 20.10 6.57 8.50
N GLU A 262 20.43 7.45 9.39
CA GLU A 262 21.59 7.36 10.29
C GLU A 262 21.22 6.74 11.65
N ARG A 263 19.95 6.70 12.02
CA ARG A 263 19.50 6.12 13.28
C ARG A 263 19.96 4.66 13.40
N PRO A 264 20.67 4.29 14.48
CA PRO A 264 21.02 2.90 14.69
C PRO A 264 19.76 2.05 14.91
N ASN A 265 19.83 0.79 14.50
CA ASN A 265 18.78 -0.15 14.85
C ASN A 265 18.73 -0.33 16.37
N PRO A 266 17.53 -0.53 16.96
CA PRO A 266 17.44 -0.81 18.38
C PRO A 266 18.29 -2.05 18.75
N PRO A 267 18.93 -2.06 19.90
CA PRO A 267 19.66 -3.24 20.36
C PRO A 267 18.68 -4.42 20.40
N LYS A 268 19.13 -5.59 19.93
CA LYS A 268 18.31 -6.81 20.05
C LYS A 268 17.86 -6.94 21.51
N THR A 269 16.56 -6.95 21.73
CA THR A 269 16.01 -7.27 23.05
C THR A 269 16.57 -8.65 23.42
N ARG A 270 17.46 -8.69 24.41
CA ARG A 270 17.94 -9.96 24.97
C ARG A 270 16.69 -10.68 25.48
N GLU A 271 16.42 -11.86 24.95
CA GLU A 271 15.42 -12.76 25.50
C GLU A 271 15.81 -12.95 26.99
N SER A 272 15.01 -12.37 27.89
CA SER A 272 15.01 -12.83 29.28
C SER A 272 14.38 -14.20 29.26
N TYR A 273 15.20 -15.22 29.43
CA TYR A 273 14.81 -16.60 29.67
C TYR A 273 13.92 -16.74 30.89
#